data_2524b291a9542219c8bb5994a8956d14
#
_entry.id   2524b291a9542219c8bb5994a8956d14
#
_cell.length_a   1.000
_cell.length_b   1.000
_cell.length_c   1.000
_cell.angle_alpha   90.00
_cell.angle_beta   90.00
_cell.angle_gamma   90.00
#
_symmetry.space_group_name_H-M   'P 1'
#
loop_
_entity.id
_entity.type
_entity.pdbx_description
1 polymer ?
#
loop_
_entity_poly.entity_id
_entity_poly.type
_entity_poly.pdbx_seq_one_letter_code
_entity_poly.pdbx_strand_id
1 'polypeptide(L)'
;VFDDKEGDLMADGGKMDFEAPLFISPAHAGALAARMLTLEEDCREIERNLDGFHGILYEYAGAIPETSKEQIRTILLEVLDQVTSIKLDLGLPKRTVELDKVIESRLSHIWVTLHESKSQSLGGYGAVPEELKEYLDPRVDEILGFLVRLREALGEARIEGKPERASDEVL
;
A
#
# COMPACT_ATOMS: atom_id res chain seq x y z
N VAL A 1 7.05 75.41 -12.17
CA VAL A 1 7.60 74.45 -13.12
C VAL A 1 7.50 73.11 -12.43
N PHE A 2 6.43 72.38 -12.72
CA PHE A 2 6.20 71.00 -12.25
C PHE A 2 6.65 70.09 -13.36
N ASP A 3 7.56 69.20 -13.02
CA ASP A 3 8.08 68.15 -13.91
C ASP A 3 7.42 66.83 -13.54
N ASP A 4 6.41 66.44 -14.31
CA ASP A 4 5.71 65.19 -14.20
C ASP A 4 6.59 64.09 -14.86
N LYS A 5 7.17 63.25 -14.06
CA LYS A 5 7.74 61.94 -14.52
C LYS A 5 6.74 60.83 -14.20
N GLU A 6 5.89 60.55 -15.18
CA GLU A 6 5.16 59.25 -15.23
C GLU A 6 6.17 58.10 -15.30
N GLY A 7 6.26 57.36 -14.19
CA GLY A 7 6.99 56.11 -14.10
C GLY A 7 6.19 54.99 -14.78
N ASP A 8 6.68 54.57 -15.92
CA ASP A 8 6.21 53.38 -16.68
C ASP A 8 6.45 52.10 -15.84
N LEU A 9 5.43 51.66 -15.11
CA LEU A 9 5.43 50.35 -14.43
C LEU A 9 5.15 49.29 -15.51
N MET A 10 6.25 48.86 -16.15
CA MET A 10 6.29 47.62 -16.91
C MET A 10 5.82 46.46 -16.02
N ALA A 11 4.59 46.05 -16.20
CA ALA A 11 4.10 44.77 -15.69
C ALA A 11 4.87 43.67 -16.38
N ASP A 12 5.87 43.15 -15.67
CA ASP A 12 6.53 41.88 -16.02
C ASP A 12 5.52 40.78 -15.81
N GLY A 13 4.72 40.54 -16.86
CA GLY A 13 3.83 39.41 -17.01
C GLY A 13 4.67 38.16 -17.18
N GLY A 14 5.13 37.61 -16.05
CA GLY A 14 5.75 36.28 -16.01
C GLY A 14 4.82 35.28 -16.70
N LYS A 15 5.08 35.00 -17.98
CA LYS A 15 4.52 33.83 -18.66
C LYS A 15 4.92 32.64 -17.82
N MET A 16 3.96 32.10 -17.06
CA MET A 16 4.05 30.71 -16.63
C MET A 16 4.01 29.90 -17.92
N ASP A 17 5.18 29.54 -18.41
CA ASP A 17 5.32 28.51 -19.44
C ASP A 17 4.81 27.22 -18.81
N PHE A 18 3.54 26.94 -19.00
CA PHE A 18 3.01 25.59 -18.80
C PHE A 18 3.73 24.70 -19.82
N GLU A 19 4.84 24.11 -19.40
CA GLU A 19 5.47 23.06 -20.19
C GLU A 19 4.38 22.03 -20.52
N ALA A 20 4.17 21.78 -21.81
CA ALA A 20 3.22 20.78 -22.25
C ALA A 20 3.57 19.45 -21.58
N PRO A 21 2.59 18.68 -21.08
CA PRO A 21 2.86 17.44 -20.37
C PRO A 21 3.75 16.55 -21.21
N LEU A 22 4.82 16.03 -20.59
CA LEU A 22 5.77 15.14 -21.24
C LEU A 22 5.01 13.93 -21.81
N PHE A 23 5.05 13.78 -23.14
CA PHE A 23 4.35 12.68 -23.80
C PHE A 23 5.13 11.38 -23.61
N ILE A 24 4.57 10.45 -22.85
CA ILE A 24 5.11 9.09 -22.67
C ILE A 24 4.16 8.07 -23.29
N SER A 25 4.70 6.97 -23.80
CA SER A 25 3.86 5.89 -24.33
C SER A 25 3.03 5.24 -23.22
N PRO A 26 1.84 4.69 -23.53
CA PRO A 26 1.01 3.97 -22.51
C PRO A 26 1.77 2.84 -21.80
N ALA A 27 2.66 2.15 -22.51
CA ALA A 27 3.48 1.08 -21.92
C ALA A 27 4.47 1.64 -20.88
N HIS A 28 5.12 2.77 -21.18
CA HIS A 28 6.02 3.43 -20.23
C HIS A 28 5.25 4.01 -19.06
N ALA A 29 4.08 4.62 -19.30
CA ALA A 29 3.21 5.13 -18.23
C ALA A 29 2.78 4.02 -17.26
N GLY A 30 2.36 2.86 -17.78
CA GLY A 30 1.98 1.72 -16.97
C GLY A 30 3.15 1.14 -16.15
N ALA A 31 4.32 1.00 -16.78
CA ALA A 31 5.51 0.49 -16.08
C ALA A 31 5.99 1.47 -14.99
N LEU A 32 5.97 2.76 -15.26
CA LEU A 32 6.36 3.80 -14.30
C LEU A 32 5.36 3.89 -13.15
N ALA A 33 4.06 3.86 -13.44
CA ALA A 33 3.02 3.85 -12.42
C ALA A 33 3.16 2.66 -11.44
N ALA A 34 3.49 1.47 -11.96
CA ALA A 34 3.74 0.30 -11.11
C ALA A 34 4.95 0.50 -10.19
N ARG A 35 6.04 1.08 -10.67
CA ARG A 35 7.23 1.38 -9.86
C ARG A 35 6.96 2.46 -8.80
N MET A 36 6.23 3.50 -9.17
CA MET A 36 5.85 4.56 -8.22
C MET A 36 4.93 4.02 -7.13
N LEU A 37 4.03 3.09 -7.46
CA LEU A 37 3.19 2.40 -6.47
C LEU A 37 4.05 1.60 -5.48
N THR A 38 5.00 0.81 -5.96
CA THR A 38 5.93 0.06 -5.10
C THR A 38 6.71 1.00 -4.18
N LEU A 39 7.23 2.12 -4.71
CA LEU A 39 7.95 3.11 -3.91
C LEU A 39 7.05 3.73 -2.83
N GLU A 40 5.79 4.04 -3.16
CA GLU A 40 4.81 4.53 -2.17
C GLU A 40 4.55 3.49 -1.07
N GLU A 41 4.38 2.21 -1.44
CA GLU A 41 4.16 1.12 -0.49
C GLU A 41 5.37 0.93 0.44
N ASP A 42 6.60 0.95 -0.10
CA ASP A 42 7.84 0.84 0.68
C ASP A 42 8.02 2.02 1.66
N CYS A 43 7.74 3.26 1.22
CA CYS A 43 7.78 4.43 2.09
C CYS A 43 6.80 4.30 3.27
N ARG A 44 5.58 3.85 3.02
CA ARG A 44 4.56 3.62 4.06
C ARG A 44 4.94 2.47 4.99
N GLU A 45 5.63 1.46 4.50
CA GLU A 45 6.13 0.36 5.33
C GLU A 45 7.27 0.83 6.24
N ILE A 46 8.21 1.62 5.72
CA ILE A 46 9.26 2.24 6.55
C ILE A 46 8.63 3.09 7.66
N GLU A 47 7.65 3.95 7.32
CA GLU A 47 6.94 4.78 8.29
C GLU A 47 6.31 3.94 9.42
N ARG A 48 5.59 2.87 9.09
CA ARG A 48 5.00 1.96 10.07
C ARG A 48 6.05 1.30 10.96
N ASN A 49 7.20 0.95 10.40
CA ASN A 49 8.28 0.29 11.14
C ASN A 49 9.01 1.25 12.10
N LEU A 50 8.98 2.57 11.84
CA LEU A 50 9.56 3.56 12.76
C LEU A 50 8.87 3.59 14.13
N ASP A 51 7.58 3.25 14.19
CA ASP A 51 6.80 3.24 15.43
C ASP A 51 7.03 1.97 16.26
N GLY A 52 7.83 1.03 15.75
CA GLY A 52 8.22 -0.19 16.45
C GLY A 52 7.06 -1.19 16.52
N PHE A 53 6.83 -1.94 15.45
CA PHE A 53 5.92 -3.08 15.53
C PHE A 53 6.63 -4.24 16.24
N HIS A 54 6.11 -4.61 17.42
CA HIS A 54 6.55 -5.81 18.12
C HIS A 54 5.71 -7.00 17.63
N GLY A 55 6.35 -7.89 16.88
CA GLY A 55 5.74 -9.15 16.49
C GLY A 55 5.73 -10.15 17.65
N ILE A 56 4.89 -11.19 17.56
CA ILE A 56 4.85 -12.28 18.57
C ILE A 56 6.16 -13.08 18.54
N LEU A 57 6.75 -13.25 17.36
CA LEU A 57 7.93 -14.10 17.14
C LEU A 57 9.22 -13.31 16.84
N TYR A 58 9.13 -11.98 16.74
CA TYR A 58 10.28 -11.12 16.47
C TYR A 58 10.11 -9.76 17.13
N GLU A 59 11.23 -9.12 17.43
CA GLU A 59 11.31 -7.73 17.85
C GLU A 59 12.44 -7.05 17.07
N TYR A 60 12.30 -5.76 16.84
CA TYR A 60 13.40 -5.00 16.25
C TYR A 60 14.45 -4.72 17.31
N ALA A 61 15.69 -5.16 17.06
CA ALA A 61 16.83 -4.81 17.90
C ALA A 61 17.29 -3.39 17.63
N GLY A 62 17.52 -2.63 18.68
CA GLY A 62 17.96 -1.25 18.62
C GLY A 62 16.82 -0.24 18.67
N ALA A 63 17.16 1.00 19.04
CA ALA A 63 16.24 2.11 19.09
C ALA A 63 16.74 3.23 18.14
N ILE A 64 15.86 3.73 17.31
CA ILE A 64 16.10 4.94 16.53
C ILE A 64 15.69 6.13 17.41
N PRO A 65 16.60 7.11 17.64
CA PRO A 65 16.25 8.32 18.40
C PRO A 65 15.06 9.04 17.78
N GLU A 66 14.19 9.65 18.59
CA GLU A 66 12.97 10.30 18.11
C GLU A 66 13.25 11.42 17.10
N THR A 67 14.33 12.21 17.34
CA THR A 67 14.78 13.21 16.38
C THR A 67 15.14 12.65 15.02
N SER A 68 15.72 11.44 14.98
CA SER A 68 16.05 10.74 13.73
C SER A 68 14.79 10.19 13.06
N LYS A 69 13.81 9.72 13.84
CA LYS A 69 12.51 9.28 13.28
C LYS A 69 11.77 10.43 12.61
N GLU A 70 11.73 11.60 13.24
CA GLU A 70 11.12 12.81 12.67
C GLU A 70 11.82 13.22 11.37
N GLN A 71 13.15 13.19 11.36
CA GLN A 71 13.93 13.48 10.15
C GLN A 71 13.63 12.48 9.03
N ILE A 72 13.55 11.16 9.34
CA ILE A 72 13.20 10.14 8.37
C ILE A 72 11.78 10.37 7.82
N ARG A 73 10.78 10.65 8.68
CA ARG A 73 9.41 10.96 8.25
C ARG A 73 9.37 12.16 7.30
N THR A 74 10.13 13.21 7.61
CA THR A 74 10.23 14.38 6.72
C THR A 74 10.76 13.99 5.33
N ILE A 75 11.84 13.22 5.29
CA ILE A 75 12.41 12.75 4.01
C ILE A 75 11.43 11.84 3.25
N LEU A 76 10.70 10.95 3.94
CA LEU A 76 9.69 10.11 3.31
C LEU A 76 8.56 10.94 2.69
N LEU A 77 8.11 12.01 3.36
CA LEU A 77 7.11 12.93 2.82
C LEU A 77 7.64 13.64 1.57
N GLU A 78 8.89 14.11 1.56
CA GLU A 78 9.51 14.71 0.38
C GLU A 78 9.57 13.72 -0.79
N VAL A 79 9.87 12.44 -0.54
CA VAL A 79 9.84 11.39 -1.57
C VAL A 79 8.42 11.22 -2.12
N LEU A 80 7.40 11.17 -1.26
CA LEU A 80 6.00 11.00 -1.67
C LEU A 80 5.48 12.23 -2.46
N ASP A 81 5.94 13.43 -2.13
CA ASP A 81 5.64 14.64 -2.88
C ASP A 81 6.25 14.58 -4.29
N GLN A 82 7.48 14.10 -4.43
CA GLN A 82 8.09 13.86 -5.75
C GLN A 82 7.32 12.81 -6.56
N VAL A 83 6.89 11.71 -5.93
CA VAL A 83 6.03 10.71 -6.59
C VAL A 83 4.73 11.35 -7.09
N THR A 84 4.14 12.24 -6.28
CA THR A 84 2.93 12.97 -6.64
C THR A 84 3.16 13.90 -7.82
N SER A 85 4.25 14.65 -7.83
CA SER A 85 4.64 15.51 -8.96
C SER A 85 4.82 14.69 -10.25
N ILE A 86 5.61 13.62 -10.20
CA ILE A 86 5.83 12.72 -11.34
C ILE A 86 4.50 12.19 -11.89
N LYS A 87 3.58 11.77 -10.99
CA LYS A 87 2.26 11.29 -11.40
C LYS A 87 1.46 12.36 -12.13
N LEU A 88 1.48 13.61 -11.66
CA LEU A 88 0.75 14.72 -12.25
C LEU A 88 1.36 15.15 -13.58
N ASP A 89 2.69 15.33 -13.62
CA ASP A 89 3.43 15.81 -14.78
C ASP A 89 3.34 14.84 -15.96
N LEU A 90 3.34 13.54 -15.68
CA LEU A 90 3.29 12.48 -16.68
C LEU A 90 1.88 11.91 -16.90
N GLY A 91 0.87 12.40 -16.20
CA GLY A 91 -0.50 11.89 -16.31
C GLY A 91 -0.60 10.39 -15.97
N LEU A 92 0.18 9.89 -14.98
CA LEU A 92 0.18 8.47 -14.66
C LEU A 92 -1.18 8.00 -14.16
N PRO A 93 -1.67 6.83 -14.63
CA PRO A 93 -2.96 6.32 -14.23
C PRO A 93 -2.98 5.94 -12.75
N LYS A 94 -4.05 6.29 -12.04
CA LYS A 94 -4.29 5.78 -10.69
C LYS A 94 -4.77 4.34 -10.80
N ARG A 95 -4.07 3.42 -10.13
CA ARG A 95 -4.52 2.04 -10.04
C ARG A 95 -5.66 1.94 -9.03
N THR A 96 -6.82 1.48 -9.48
CA THR A 96 -7.90 1.08 -8.59
C THR A 96 -7.70 -0.38 -8.20
N VAL A 97 -7.66 -0.65 -6.92
CA VAL A 97 -7.52 -2.02 -6.37
C VAL A 97 -8.77 -2.30 -5.54
N GLU A 98 -9.43 -3.41 -5.81
CA GLU A 98 -10.57 -3.86 -5.04
C GLU A 98 -10.07 -4.41 -3.70
N LEU A 99 -10.45 -3.75 -2.60
CA LEU A 99 -9.97 -4.06 -1.24
C LEU A 99 -10.26 -5.51 -0.84
N ASP A 100 -11.43 -6.01 -1.20
CA ASP A 100 -11.85 -7.39 -0.95
C ASP A 100 -10.92 -8.41 -1.63
N LYS A 101 -10.49 -8.15 -2.86
CA LYS A 101 -9.51 -9.01 -3.57
C LYS A 101 -8.13 -8.98 -2.92
N VAL A 102 -7.71 -7.82 -2.39
CA VAL A 102 -6.45 -7.73 -1.63
C VAL A 102 -6.53 -8.58 -0.37
N ILE A 103 -7.62 -8.44 0.38
CA ILE A 103 -7.84 -9.21 1.61
C ILE A 103 -7.91 -10.71 1.29
N GLU A 104 -8.65 -11.12 0.27
CA GLU A 104 -8.70 -12.53 -0.16
C GLU A 104 -7.34 -13.11 -0.53
N SER A 105 -6.54 -12.32 -1.25
CA SER A 105 -5.18 -12.73 -1.60
C SER A 105 -4.33 -12.96 -0.35
N ARG A 106 -4.41 -12.06 0.64
CA ARG A 106 -3.70 -12.19 1.91
C ARG A 106 -4.19 -13.39 2.72
N LEU A 107 -5.51 -13.59 2.81
CA LEU A 107 -6.08 -14.76 3.49
C LEU A 107 -5.66 -16.07 2.82
N SER A 108 -5.57 -16.09 1.49
CA SER A 108 -5.10 -17.28 0.75
C SER A 108 -3.63 -17.57 1.05
N HIS A 109 -2.78 -16.54 1.14
CA HIS A 109 -1.37 -16.72 1.52
C HIS A 109 -1.24 -17.25 2.95
N ILE A 110 -1.97 -16.68 3.91
CA ILE A 110 -1.98 -17.15 5.31
C ILE A 110 -2.46 -18.62 5.37
N TRP A 111 -3.48 -18.97 4.59
CA TRP A 111 -3.99 -20.34 4.51
C TRP A 111 -2.91 -21.34 4.08
N VAL A 112 -2.17 -21.02 3.01
CA VAL A 112 -1.06 -21.86 2.53
C VAL A 112 0.02 -21.99 3.60
N THR A 113 0.45 -20.87 4.19
CA THR A 113 1.48 -20.85 5.25
C THR A 113 1.08 -21.72 6.45
N LEU A 114 -0.20 -21.68 6.87
CA LEU A 114 -0.69 -22.51 7.97
C LEU A 114 -0.70 -24.00 7.60
N HIS A 115 -1.11 -24.35 6.38
CA HIS A 115 -1.03 -25.75 5.93
C HIS A 115 0.41 -26.26 5.88
N GLU A 116 1.35 -25.44 5.44
CA GLU A 116 2.79 -25.76 5.44
C GLU A 116 3.38 -25.83 6.86
N SER A 117 2.71 -25.24 7.84
CA SER A 117 3.11 -25.30 9.25
C SER A 117 2.64 -26.57 9.97
N LYS A 118 1.81 -27.39 9.37
CA LYS A 118 1.40 -28.67 9.95
C LYS A 118 2.55 -29.67 10.02
N SER A 119 2.46 -30.57 10.98
CA SER A 119 3.48 -31.61 11.24
C SER A 119 3.87 -32.40 9.99
N GLN A 120 2.91 -32.70 9.10
CA GLN A 120 3.15 -33.40 7.85
C GLN A 120 4.15 -32.66 6.95
N SER A 121 4.06 -31.34 6.87
CA SER A 121 4.94 -30.51 6.02
C SER A 121 6.32 -30.33 6.67
N LEU A 122 6.38 -30.34 8.00
CA LEU A 122 7.62 -30.20 8.76
C LEU A 122 8.53 -31.43 8.63
N GLY A 123 8.00 -32.57 8.18
CA GLY A 123 8.77 -33.78 7.93
C GLY A 123 9.96 -33.61 6.96
N GLY A 124 9.92 -32.59 6.09
CA GLY A 124 11.04 -32.21 5.23
C GLY A 124 12.29 -31.70 5.99
N TYR A 125 12.14 -31.28 7.23
CA TYR A 125 13.23 -30.79 8.10
C TYR A 125 13.75 -31.86 9.07
N GLY A 126 13.20 -33.05 9.06
CA GLY A 126 13.57 -34.17 9.91
C GLY A 126 12.36 -34.91 10.49
N ALA A 127 12.64 -35.91 11.33
CA ALA A 127 11.58 -36.65 12.03
C ALA A 127 10.80 -35.72 12.97
N VAL A 128 9.49 -35.69 12.83
CA VAL A 128 8.60 -34.87 13.68
C VAL A 128 8.19 -35.72 14.89
N PRO A 129 8.49 -35.27 16.13
CA PRO A 129 8.02 -35.96 17.33
C PRO A 129 6.51 -36.02 17.41
N GLU A 130 5.94 -37.13 17.91
CA GLU A 130 4.49 -37.28 18.01
C GLU A 130 3.86 -36.24 18.94
N GLU A 131 4.54 -35.89 20.03
CA GLU A 131 4.12 -34.86 20.98
C GLU A 131 3.99 -33.48 20.28
N LEU A 132 4.90 -33.16 19.33
CA LEU A 132 4.80 -31.92 18.55
C LEU A 132 3.60 -31.93 17.62
N LYS A 133 3.32 -33.05 16.99
CA LYS A 133 2.16 -33.23 16.11
C LYS A 133 0.85 -33.09 16.87
N GLU A 134 0.72 -33.78 18.01
CA GLU A 134 -0.46 -33.70 18.88
C GLU A 134 -0.69 -32.29 19.43
N TYR A 135 0.38 -31.52 19.65
CA TYR A 135 0.29 -30.15 20.10
C TYR A 135 -0.04 -29.16 18.98
N LEU A 136 0.63 -29.29 17.83
CA LEU A 136 0.64 -28.28 16.76
C LEU A 136 -0.59 -28.38 15.85
N ASP A 137 -0.90 -29.58 15.36
CA ASP A 137 -1.91 -29.76 14.32
C ASP A 137 -3.30 -29.27 14.75
N PRO A 138 -3.80 -29.56 15.99
CA PRO A 138 -5.09 -29.02 16.42
C PRO A 138 -5.12 -27.49 16.51
N ARG A 139 -3.99 -26.85 16.89
CA ARG A 139 -3.89 -25.39 16.98
C ARG A 139 -3.88 -24.73 15.61
N VAL A 140 -3.15 -25.34 14.66
CA VAL A 140 -3.19 -24.87 13.27
C VAL A 140 -4.60 -25.02 12.70
N ASP A 141 -5.31 -26.12 12.99
CA ASP A 141 -6.69 -26.30 12.55
C ASP A 141 -7.65 -25.29 13.17
N GLU A 142 -7.45 -24.91 14.43
CA GLU A 142 -8.21 -23.84 15.07
C GLU A 142 -7.99 -22.48 14.37
N ILE A 143 -6.74 -22.13 14.05
CA ILE A 143 -6.41 -20.91 13.30
C ILE A 143 -7.03 -20.94 11.90
N LEU A 144 -6.98 -22.07 11.21
CA LEU A 144 -7.65 -22.27 9.92
C LEU A 144 -9.17 -22.03 10.04
N GLY A 145 -9.79 -22.46 11.14
CA GLY A 145 -11.20 -22.17 11.44
C GLY A 145 -11.48 -20.68 11.56
N PHE A 146 -10.56 -19.89 12.14
CA PHE A 146 -10.70 -18.43 12.17
C PHE A 146 -10.62 -17.81 10.77
N LEU A 147 -9.77 -18.33 9.87
CA LEU A 147 -9.69 -17.85 8.48
C LEU A 147 -10.97 -18.12 7.70
N VAL A 148 -11.65 -19.24 7.96
CA VAL A 148 -12.97 -19.51 7.37
C VAL A 148 -13.95 -18.40 7.77
N ARG A 149 -14.05 -18.10 9.06
CA ARG A 149 -14.94 -17.04 9.57
C ARG A 149 -14.59 -15.66 9.00
N LEU A 150 -13.30 -15.35 8.83
CA LEU A 150 -12.87 -14.09 8.18
C LEU A 150 -13.33 -14.03 6.72
N ARG A 151 -13.28 -15.14 5.97
CA ARG A 151 -13.78 -15.19 4.60
C ARG A 151 -15.30 -15.04 4.53
N GLU A 152 -16.02 -15.64 5.45
CA GLU A 152 -17.49 -15.50 5.56
C GLU A 152 -17.86 -14.04 5.81
N ALA A 153 -17.24 -13.38 6.80
CA ALA A 153 -17.45 -11.97 7.08
C ALA A 153 -17.12 -11.06 5.87
N LEU A 154 -16.06 -11.37 5.11
CA LEU A 154 -15.72 -10.65 3.89
C LEU A 154 -16.78 -10.85 2.80
N GLY A 155 -17.33 -12.06 2.68
CA GLY A 155 -18.42 -12.38 1.75
C GLY A 155 -19.70 -11.62 2.07
N GLU A 156 -20.07 -11.53 3.34
CA GLU A 156 -21.23 -10.76 3.82
C GLU A 156 -21.05 -9.25 3.53
N ALA A 157 -19.89 -8.68 3.82
CA ALA A 157 -19.58 -7.29 3.53
C ALA A 157 -19.67 -6.95 2.02
N ARG A 158 -19.34 -7.90 1.15
CA ARG A 158 -19.51 -7.76 -0.31
C ARG A 158 -20.99 -7.66 -0.74
N ILE A 159 -21.86 -8.38 -0.07
CA ILE A 159 -23.29 -8.37 -0.37
C ILE A 159 -23.90 -7.03 0.04
N GLU A 160 -23.57 -6.55 1.22
CA GLU A 160 -24.07 -5.27 1.77
C GLU A 160 -23.52 -4.05 1.01
N GLY A 161 -22.26 -4.11 0.58
CA GLY A 161 -21.60 -3.01 -0.13
C GLY A 161 -21.93 -2.89 -1.62
N LYS A 162 -22.74 -3.79 -2.19
CA LYS A 162 -23.12 -3.73 -3.59
C LYS A 162 -24.25 -2.70 -3.75
N PRO A 163 -24.01 -1.53 -4.41
CA PRO A 163 -25.07 -0.57 -4.63
C PRO A 163 -26.20 -1.28 -5.41
N GLU A 164 -27.43 -1.18 -4.90
CA GLU A 164 -28.61 -1.58 -5.67
C GLU A 164 -28.48 -0.92 -7.04
N ARG A 165 -28.29 -1.72 -8.07
CA ARG A 165 -28.38 -1.20 -9.44
C ARG A 165 -29.76 -0.60 -9.54
N ALA A 166 -29.81 0.73 -9.61
CA ALA A 166 -31.00 1.43 -9.99
C ALA A 166 -31.54 0.70 -11.24
N SER A 167 -32.68 0.08 -11.08
CA SER A 167 -33.39 -0.53 -12.21
C SER A 167 -33.62 0.60 -13.18
N ASP A 168 -32.86 0.63 -14.28
CA ASP A 168 -33.21 1.47 -15.42
C ASP A 168 -34.61 1.01 -15.86
N GLU A 169 -35.62 1.68 -15.31
CA GLU A 169 -36.95 1.67 -15.89
C GLU A 169 -36.84 2.31 -17.25
N VAL A 170 -36.72 1.45 -18.23
CA VAL A 170 -36.96 1.81 -19.63
C VAL A 170 -38.44 2.16 -19.76
N LEU A 171 -38.75 3.42 -19.99
CA LEU A 171 -39.97 3.92 -20.59
C LEU A 171 -39.70 4.30 -22.04
#